data_b868328110ef42040c8f35f464385e14
#
_entry.id   b868328110ef42040c8f35f464385e14
#
_cell.length_a   1.000
_cell.length_b   1.000
_cell.length_c   1.000
_cell.angle_alpha   90.00
_cell.angle_beta   90.00
_cell.angle_gamma   90.00
#
_symmetry.space_group_name_H-M   'P 1'
#
loop_
_entity.id
_entity.type
_entity.pdbx_description
1 polymer ?
#
loop_
_entity_poly.entity_id
_entity_poly.type
_entity_poly.pdbx_seq_one_letter_code
_entity_poly.pdbx_strand_id
1 'polypeptide(L)'
;YLHIDPDGCAFFSGVWFPEMPVLRFLRRNIYDNLDEFLEIIDSPAFKSEYPGLIGESLKTLPKGYPKDCPRPEIFKMKEFLVQKKYKKSLFAAGNWQEQVAKDAQLAKPFNDFLNYAFEELHTQ
;
A
#
# COMPACT_ATOMS: atom_id res chain seq x y z
N TYR A 1 0.37 -0.10 -10.55
CA TYR A 1 -0.35 0.78 -11.50
C TYR A 1 0.47 2.05 -11.76
N LEU A 2 0.80 2.29 -13.00
CA LEU A 2 1.51 3.49 -13.42
C LEU A 2 0.54 4.50 -14.04
N HIS A 3 0.52 5.71 -13.47
CA HIS A 3 -0.31 6.81 -13.97
C HIS A 3 0.57 7.88 -14.60
N ILE A 4 0.31 8.21 -15.85
CA ILE A 4 1.05 9.24 -16.59
C ILE A 4 0.06 10.27 -17.10
N ASP A 5 0.26 11.54 -16.70
CA ASP A 5 -0.55 12.66 -17.24
C ASP A 5 0.33 13.90 -17.41
N PRO A 6 -0.21 14.95 -18.08
CA PRO A 6 0.59 16.18 -18.34
C PRO A 6 1.08 16.88 -17.07
N ASP A 7 0.35 16.72 -15.95
CA ASP A 7 0.67 17.43 -14.72
C ASP A 7 1.57 16.64 -13.79
N GLY A 8 1.79 15.35 -14.07
CA GLY A 8 2.65 14.52 -13.24
C GLY A 8 2.53 13.04 -13.55
N CYS A 9 3.46 12.28 -13.01
CA CYS A 9 3.52 10.84 -13.18
C CYS A 9 3.72 10.20 -11.82
N ALA A 10 3.06 9.06 -11.59
CA ALA A 10 3.20 8.34 -10.33
C ALA A 10 2.97 6.85 -10.53
N PHE A 11 3.69 6.06 -9.74
CA PHE A 11 3.45 4.62 -9.62
C PHE A 11 2.67 4.36 -8.33
N PHE A 12 1.58 3.61 -8.44
CA PHE A 12 0.74 3.23 -7.31
C PHE A 12 0.76 1.72 -7.13
N SER A 13 0.76 1.28 -5.89
CA SER A 13 0.66 -0.13 -5.56
C SER A 13 -0.25 -0.31 -4.36
N GLY A 14 -1.02 -1.39 -4.36
CA GLY A 14 -1.91 -1.74 -3.26
C GLY A 14 -3.34 -2.01 -3.71
N VAL A 15 -4.27 -1.84 -2.77
CA VAL A 15 -5.69 -2.09 -2.98
C VAL A 15 -6.44 -0.77 -2.87
N TRP A 16 -7.16 -0.41 -3.94
CA TRP A 16 -7.87 0.85 -4.06
C TRP A 16 -9.37 0.62 -3.83
N PHE A 17 -9.93 1.37 -2.88
CA PHE A 17 -11.36 1.37 -2.55
C PHE A 17 -11.98 -0.04 -2.50
N PRO A 18 -11.44 -0.94 -1.64
CA PRO A 18 -12.03 -2.28 -1.51
C PRO A 18 -13.44 -2.22 -0.92
N GLU A 19 -14.27 -3.18 -1.29
CA GLU A 19 -15.59 -3.34 -0.67
C GLU A 19 -15.45 -3.66 0.81
N MET A 20 -16.48 -3.36 1.60
CA MET A 20 -16.40 -3.50 3.06
C MET A 20 -15.99 -4.89 3.55
N PRO A 21 -16.50 -6.00 3.00
CA PRO A 21 -16.04 -7.31 3.45
C PRO A 21 -14.54 -7.52 3.21
N VAL A 22 -14.05 -7.06 2.06
CA VAL A 22 -12.63 -7.14 1.71
C VAL A 22 -11.80 -6.26 2.64
N LEU A 23 -12.24 -5.02 2.88
CA LEU A 23 -11.53 -4.09 3.74
C LEU A 23 -11.41 -4.61 5.17
N ARG A 24 -12.48 -5.19 5.70
CA ARG A 24 -12.47 -5.79 7.04
C ARG A 24 -11.48 -6.94 7.12
N PHE A 25 -11.46 -7.78 6.09
CA PHE A 25 -10.54 -8.92 6.02
C PHE A 25 -9.09 -8.46 5.93
N LEU A 26 -8.81 -7.45 5.11
CA LEU A 26 -7.47 -6.87 4.99
C LEU A 26 -6.99 -6.30 6.32
N ARG A 27 -7.83 -5.51 7.00
CA ARG A 27 -7.47 -4.97 8.31
C ARG A 27 -7.19 -6.07 9.32
N ARG A 28 -8.01 -7.11 9.35
CA ARG A 28 -7.83 -8.22 10.27
C ARG A 28 -6.55 -9.00 9.97
N ASN A 29 -6.27 -9.25 8.70
CA ASN A 29 -5.05 -9.94 8.30
C ASN A 29 -3.81 -9.14 8.68
N ILE A 30 -3.85 -7.83 8.49
CA ILE A 30 -2.74 -6.95 8.91
C ILE A 30 -2.58 -6.98 10.42
N TYR A 31 -3.67 -6.90 11.17
CA TYR A 31 -3.63 -6.95 12.63
C TYR A 31 -3.03 -8.26 13.14
N ASP A 32 -3.48 -9.39 12.59
CA ASP A 32 -3.02 -10.70 13.01
C ASP A 32 -1.57 -10.98 12.61
N ASN A 33 -1.05 -10.28 11.58
CA ASN A 33 0.31 -10.44 11.07
C ASN A 33 1.04 -9.10 11.04
N LEU A 34 0.84 -8.28 12.08
CA LEU A 34 1.34 -6.92 12.10
C LEU A 34 2.85 -6.82 11.99
N ASP A 35 3.58 -7.70 12.67
CA ASP A 35 5.04 -7.68 12.63
C ASP A 35 5.55 -7.88 11.20
N GLU A 36 4.97 -8.82 10.46
CA GLU A 36 5.31 -9.08 9.08
C GLU A 36 5.01 -7.86 8.19
N PHE A 37 3.83 -7.26 8.39
CA PHE A 37 3.44 -6.07 7.64
C PHE A 37 4.38 -4.89 7.90
N LEU A 38 4.76 -4.68 9.16
CA LEU A 38 5.68 -3.61 9.54
C LEU A 38 7.09 -3.85 9.02
N GLU A 39 7.54 -5.10 8.95
CA GLU A 39 8.83 -5.41 8.33
C GLU A 39 8.87 -4.94 6.88
N ILE A 40 7.73 -5.01 6.19
CA ILE A 40 7.63 -4.56 4.81
C ILE A 40 7.62 -3.03 4.72
N ILE A 41 6.65 -2.38 5.38
CA ILE A 41 6.44 -0.94 5.19
C ILE A 41 7.46 -0.07 5.91
N ASP A 42 8.08 -0.58 6.96
CA ASP A 42 9.08 0.16 7.73
C ASP A 42 10.51 -0.19 7.32
N SER A 43 10.72 -1.12 6.38
CA SER A 43 12.06 -1.41 5.89
C SER A 43 12.70 -0.15 5.30
N PRO A 44 14.00 0.12 5.55
CA PRO A 44 14.61 1.35 5.06
C PRO A 44 14.52 1.55 3.54
N ALA A 45 14.70 0.48 2.77
CA ALA A 45 14.63 0.56 1.31
C ALA A 45 13.22 0.91 0.84
N PHE A 46 12.18 0.25 1.40
CA PHE A 46 10.81 0.50 1.06
C PHE A 46 10.39 1.92 1.47
N LYS A 47 10.70 2.28 2.71
CA LYS A 47 10.28 3.56 3.28
C LYS A 47 10.91 4.76 2.58
N SER A 48 12.14 4.61 2.06
CA SER A 48 12.79 5.69 1.32
C SER A 48 12.07 6.02 0.01
N GLU A 49 11.46 5.03 -0.63
CA GLU A 49 10.75 5.20 -1.90
C GLU A 49 9.25 5.38 -1.71
N TYR A 50 8.67 4.78 -0.67
CA TYR A 50 7.25 4.83 -0.36
C TYR A 50 7.11 5.25 1.11
N PRO A 51 7.13 6.56 1.41
CA PRO A 51 7.27 7.03 2.79
C PRO A 51 6.07 6.79 3.71
N GLY A 52 4.95 6.34 3.17
CA GLY A 52 3.80 6.01 4.00
C GLY A 52 2.62 5.55 3.18
N LEU A 53 1.63 5.02 3.88
CA LEU A 53 0.36 4.68 3.26
C LEU A 53 -0.39 5.96 2.88
N ILE A 54 -1.04 5.94 1.73
CA ILE A 54 -1.86 7.05 1.26
C ILE A 54 -3.31 6.60 1.10
N GLY A 55 -4.21 7.57 0.98
CA GLY A 55 -5.62 7.31 0.78
C GLY A 55 -6.47 7.89 1.90
N GLU A 56 -7.76 7.64 1.80
CA GLU A 56 -8.70 8.11 2.81
C GLU A 56 -8.63 7.27 4.08
N SER A 57 -8.91 7.89 5.21
CA SER A 57 -8.91 7.21 6.50
C SER A 57 -10.09 7.65 7.36
N LEU A 58 -10.47 6.78 8.28
CA LEU A 58 -11.46 7.08 9.30
C LEU A 58 -10.85 8.02 10.34
N LYS A 59 -11.69 8.80 11.02
CA LYS A 59 -11.24 9.67 12.11
C LYS A 59 -10.92 8.91 13.39
N THR A 60 -11.58 7.76 13.57
CA THR A 60 -11.41 6.91 14.75
C THR A 60 -11.19 5.47 14.32
N LEU A 61 -10.68 4.64 15.24
CA LEU A 61 -10.52 3.22 14.97
C LEU A 61 -11.88 2.56 14.72
N PRO A 62 -11.94 1.61 13.76
CA PRO A 62 -13.18 0.86 13.57
C PRO A 62 -13.49 -0.01 14.80
N LYS A 63 -14.76 -0.34 14.92
CA LYS A 63 -15.26 -1.18 16.01
C LYS A 63 -14.53 -2.53 16.02
N GLY A 64 -14.12 -2.98 17.19
CA GLY A 64 -13.42 -4.25 17.36
C GLY A 64 -11.92 -4.13 17.56
N TYR A 65 -11.36 -2.93 17.43
CA TYR A 65 -9.94 -2.68 17.68
C TYR A 65 -9.75 -1.94 19.01
N PRO A 66 -8.76 -2.39 19.84
CA PRO A 66 -8.55 -1.75 21.16
C PRO A 66 -8.01 -0.33 21.01
N LYS A 67 -8.27 0.51 22.00
CA LYS A 67 -7.80 1.90 22.02
C LYS A 67 -6.28 2.01 22.03
N ASP A 68 -5.60 1.04 22.61
CA ASP A 68 -4.14 0.95 22.65
C ASP A 68 -3.54 0.12 21.52
N CYS A 69 -4.30 -0.06 20.44
CA CYS A 69 -3.86 -0.78 19.25
C CYS A 69 -2.55 -0.19 18.72
N PRO A 70 -1.50 -1.01 18.48
CA PRO A 70 -0.26 -0.52 17.89
C PRO A 70 -0.50 -0.04 16.46
N ARG A 71 0.13 1.08 16.09
CA ARG A 71 0.02 1.67 14.76
C ARG A 71 -1.44 1.88 14.33
N PRO A 72 -2.23 2.63 15.12
CA PRO A 72 -3.66 2.79 14.83
C PRO A 72 -3.95 3.45 13.49
N GLU A 73 -3.04 4.27 12.99
CA GLU A 73 -3.19 4.93 11.69
C GLU A 73 -3.38 3.95 10.54
N ILE A 74 -2.83 2.75 10.67
CA ILE A 74 -2.97 1.71 9.64
C ILE A 74 -4.42 1.20 9.59
N PHE A 75 -5.00 0.95 10.76
CA PHE A 75 -6.34 0.35 10.87
C PHE A 75 -7.47 1.34 10.62
N LYS A 76 -7.15 2.63 10.57
CA LYS A 76 -8.10 3.67 10.18
C LYS A 76 -8.21 3.82 8.66
N MET A 77 -7.27 3.27 7.90
CA MET A 77 -7.27 3.41 6.44
C MET A 77 -8.47 2.73 5.81
N LYS A 78 -9.06 3.38 4.83
CA LYS A 78 -10.15 2.83 4.01
C LYS A 78 -9.63 2.12 2.76
N GLU A 79 -8.36 2.27 2.48
CA GLU A 79 -7.67 1.65 1.36
C GLU A 79 -6.21 1.52 1.72
N PHE A 80 -5.50 0.61 1.06
CA PHE A 80 -4.09 0.35 1.36
C PHE A 80 -3.26 0.60 0.10
N LEU A 81 -2.74 1.82 -0.01
CA LEU A 81 -1.98 2.26 -1.17
C LEU A 81 -0.66 2.88 -0.74
N VAL A 82 0.33 2.72 -1.61
CA VAL A 82 1.56 3.49 -1.59
C VAL A 82 1.77 4.10 -2.96
N GLN A 83 2.47 5.23 -3.02
CA GLN A 83 2.77 5.86 -4.30
C GLN A 83 4.18 6.40 -4.33
N LYS A 84 4.74 6.42 -5.53
CA LYS A 84 5.99 7.12 -5.81
C LYS A 84 5.75 8.07 -6.96
N LYS A 85 6.06 9.35 -6.75
CA LYS A 85 5.93 10.38 -7.77
C LYS A 85 7.20 10.48 -8.59
N TYR A 86 7.07 10.72 -9.89
CA TYR A 86 8.19 10.88 -10.79
C TYR A 86 8.22 12.27 -11.41
N LYS A 87 9.42 12.75 -11.68
CA LYS A 87 9.60 13.97 -12.46
C LYS A 87 9.37 13.67 -13.94
N LYS A 88 8.80 14.62 -14.68
CA LYS A 88 8.59 14.45 -16.12
C LYS A 88 9.88 14.17 -16.87
N SER A 89 11.00 14.71 -16.39
CA SER A 89 12.32 14.48 -17.00
C SER A 89 12.72 13.01 -17.07
N LEU A 90 12.22 12.17 -16.15
CA LEU A 90 12.50 10.75 -16.18
C LEU A 90 11.99 10.11 -17.47
N PHE A 91 10.78 10.48 -17.89
CA PHE A 91 10.15 9.91 -19.08
C PHE A 91 10.77 10.44 -20.36
N ALA A 92 11.26 11.68 -20.35
CA ALA A 92 11.96 12.26 -21.47
C ALA A 92 13.33 11.61 -21.72
N ALA A 93 13.95 11.07 -20.67
CA ALA A 93 15.28 10.45 -20.78
C ALA A 93 15.28 9.07 -21.46
N GLY A 94 14.11 8.44 -21.62
CA GLY A 94 13.96 7.20 -22.38
C GLY A 94 14.24 5.92 -21.64
N ASN A 95 14.74 5.95 -20.41
CA ASN A 95 15.05 4.76 -19.60
C ASN A 95 14.13 4.60 -18.37
N TRP A 96 12.97 5.20 -18.45
CA TRP A 96 12.03 5.21 -17.34
C TRP A 96 11.51 3.80 -16.98
N GLN A 97 11.46 2.88 -17.97
CA GLN A 97 10.98 1.51 -17.75
C GLN A 97 11.82 0.77 -16.70
N GLU A 98 13.13 0.96 -16.72
CA GLU A 98 14.02 0.34 -15.73
C GLU A 98 13.75 0.85 -14.33
N GLN A 99 13.56 2.15 -14.19
CA GLN A 99 13.27 2.75 -12.89
C GLN A 99 11.91 2.28 -12.34
N VAL A 100 10.88 2.28 -13.19
CA VAL A 100 9.56 1.81 -12.79
C VAL A 100 9.59 0.33 -12.42
N ALA A 101 10.34 -0.49 -13.16
CA ALA A 101 10.48 -1.91 -12.85
C ALA A 101 11.13 -2.14 -11.48
N LYS A 102 12.17 -1.36 -11.14
CA LYS A 102 12.80 -1.42 -9.82
C LYS A 102 11.83 -1.04 -8.72
N ASP A 103 11.06 0.02 -8.94
CA ASP A 103 10.09 0.51 -7.96
C ASP A 103 8.95 -0.49 -7.77
N ALA A 104 8.52 -1.15 -8.85
CA ALA A 104 7.52 -2.19 -8.77
C ALA A 104 8.03 -3.43 -8.00
N GLN A 105 9.29 -3.82 -8.21
CA GLN A 105 9.90 -4.90 -7.46
C GLN A 105 9.99 -4.59 -5.97
N LEU A 106 10.32 -3.35 -5.64
CA LEU A 106 10.38 -2.91 -4.24
C LEU A 106 9.01 -2.96 -3.57
N ALA A 107 7.95 -2.65 -4.33
CA ALA A 107 6.58 -2.70 -3.83
C ALA A 107 5.98 -4.12 -3.80
N LYS A 108 6.64 -5.09 -4.44
CA LYS A 108 6.11 -6.45 -4.55
C LYS A 108 5.76 -7.11 -3.22
N PRO A 109 6.62 -7.07 -2.18
CA PRO A 109 6.25 -7.67 -0.89
C PRO A 109 4.98 -7.08 -0.29
N PHE A 110 4.79 -5.76 -0.42
CA PHE A 110 3.58 -5.08 0.03
C PHE A 110 2.35 -5.58 -0.73
N ASN A 111 2.46 -5.64 -2.04
CA ASN A 111 1.39 -6.11 -2.91
C ASN A 111 1.06 -7.58 -2.63
N ASP A 112 2.08 -8.42 -2.50
CA ASP A 112 1.90 -9.85 -2.24
C ASP A 112 1.21 -10.10 -0.90
N PHE A 113 1.56 -9.31 0.12
CA PHE A 113 0.91 -9.41 1.43
C PHE A 113 -0.60 -9.15 1.32
N LEU A 114 -0.97 -8.09 0.61
CA LEU A 114 -2.38 -7.74 0.42
C LEU A 114 -3.11 -8.76 -0.47
N ASN A 115 -2.46 -9.21 -1.52
CA ASN A 115 -3.05 -10.19 -2.44
C ASN A 115 -3.27 -11.55 -1.79
N TYR A 116 -2.40 -11.95 -0.87
CA TYR A 116 -2.58 -13.18 -0.12
C TYR A 116 -3.90 -13.15 0.67
N ALA A 117 -4.20 -12.04 1.31
CA ALA A 117 -5.47 -11.87 2.03
C ALA A 117 -6.66 -11.95 1.07
N PHE A 118 -6.51 -11.38 -0.11
CA PHE A 118 -7.54 -11.41 -1.15
C PHE A 118 -7.82 -12.83 -1.61
N GLU A 119 -6.77 -13.60 -1.88
CA GLU A 119 -6.88 -14.99 -2.30
C GLU A 119 -7.54 -15.85 -1.24
N GLU A 120 -7.16 -15.68 0.03
CA GLU A 120 -7.77 -16.38 1.15
C GLU A 120 -9.27 -16.12 1.25
N LEU A 121 -9.66 -14.87 1.09
CA LEU A 121 -11.07 -14.49 1.15
C LEU A 121 -11.88 -15.17 0.04
N HIS A 122 -11.31 -15.31 -1.15
CA HIS A 122 -11.99 -15.88 -2.30
C HIS A 122 -11.99 -17.40 -2.31
N THR A 123 -11.15 -18.05 -1.50
CA THR A 123 -11.12 -19.51 -1.38
C THR A 123 -12.01 -20.03 -0.25
N GLN A 124 -12.53 -19.15 0.58
CA GLN A 124 -13.49 -19.47 1.61
C GLN A 124 -14.92 -19.31 1.06
#